data_26f92fb82c2b95c53420d39e432cfc28
#
_entry.id   26f92fb82c2b95c53420d39e432cfc28
#
_cell.length_a   1.000
_cell.length_b   1.000
_cell.length_c   1.000
_cell.angle_alpha   90.00
_cell.angle_beta   90.00
_cell.angle_gamma   90.00
#
_symmetry.space_group_name_H-M   'P 1'
#
loop_
_entity.id
_entity.type
_entity.pdbx_description
1 polymer ?
#
loop_
_entity_poly.entity_id
_entity_poly.type
_entity_poly.pdbx_seq_one_letter_code
_entity_poly.pdbx_strand_id
1 'polypeptide(L)'
;MLHLFLAPGFEEIEAIAPADILRRCQLDVKYVSCGPTLEVTSAHNTTVTCDLMFDEVDFAESEGLILPGGWPGAKNLLEHEGLRDVLVRHCREGRLTCAICAAPMVLGENGLLEGRRATCYPGFEEHLHGAELVPKLVVEDGNVITGRGPGAAMSFGYAIAARFAGWDFVRKLQEGMIFNP
;
A
#
# COMPACT_ATOMS: atom_id res chain seq x y z
N MET A 1 12.60 2.04 -7.31
CA MET A 1 12.45 1.76 -5.86
C MET A 1 11.00 1.89 -5.43
N LEU A 2 10.52 1.03 -4.54
CA LEU A 2 9.18 1.06 -3.97
C LEU A 2 9.26 1.47 -2.49
N HIS A 3 8.35 2.33 -2.04
CA HIS A 3 8.29 2.78 -0.66
C HIS A 3 6.99 2.32 0.00
N LEU A 4 7.12 1.57 1.08
CA LEU A 4 6.01 1.09 1.90
C LEU A 4 6.04 1.83 3.24
N PHE A 5 4.99 2.63 3.48
CA PHE A 5 4.93 3.54 4.62
C PHE A 5 4.35 2.86 5.86
N LEU A 6 5.07 2.92 6.96
CA LEU A 6 4.62 2.40 8.25
C LEU A 6 4.37 3.55 9.23
N ALA A 7 3.15 3.64 9.73
CA ALA A 7 2.82 4.49 10.87
C ALA A 7 2.43 3.63 12.07
N PRO A 8 2.60 4.10 13.32
CA PRO A 8 2.22 3.34 14.51
C PRO A 8 0.79 2.81 14.41
N GLY A 9 0.59 1.51 14.66
CA GLY A 9 -0.68 0.84 14.51
C GLY A 9 -1.00 0.34 13.10
N PHE A 10 0.00 0.21 12.21
CA PHE A 10 -0.17 -0.44 10.91
C PHE A 10 -0.56 -1.93 11.06
N GLU A 11 -1.18 -2.51 10.03
CA GLU A 11 -1.49 -3.94 9.97
C GLU A 11 -0.28 -4.71 9.42
N GLU A 12 0.30 -5.60 10.21
CA GLU A 12 1.53 -6.31 9.89
C GLU A 12 1.42 -7.24 8.68
N ILE A 13 0.30 -7.94 8.50
CA ILE A 13 0.09 -8.82 7.35
C ILE A 13 0.08 -8.00 6.06
N GLU A 14 -0.52 -6.82 6.08
CA GLU A 14 -0.66 -5.93 4.93
C GLU A 14 0.63 -5.18 4.58
N ALA A 15 1.55 -5.10 5.51
CA ALA A 15 2.88 -4.55 5.28
C ALA A 15 3.88 -5.63 4.85
N ILE A 16 3.99 -6.72 5.63
CA ILE A 16 5.06 -7.70 5.49
C ILE A 16 4.83 -8.62 4.29
N ALA A 17 3.59 -9.11 4.07
CA ALA A 17 3.33 -10.03 2.97
C ALA A 17 3.54 -9.40 1.58
N PRO A 18 3.04 -8.18 1.27
CA PRO A 18 3.39 -7.53 0.01
C PRO A 18 4.88 -7.26 -0.14
N ALA A 19 5.56 -6.79 0.91
CA ALA A 19 6.99 -6.53 0.85
C ALA A 19 7.83 -7.80 0.57
N ASP A 20 7.48 -8.94 1.19
CA ASP A 20 8.14 -10.23 0.91
C ASP A 20 7.93 -10.63 -0.56
N ILE A 21 6.71 -10.54 -1.08
CA ILE A 21 6.40 -10.87 -2.47
C ILE A 21 7.21 -9.99 -3.45
N LEU A 22 7.25 -8.69 -3.20
CA LEU A 22 7.97 -7.74 -4.04
C LEU A 22 9.48 -8.00 -4.02
N ARG A 23 10.05 -8.28 -2.85
CA ARG A 23 11.46 -8.65 -2.70
C ARG A 23 11.79 -9.97 -3.38
N ARG A 24 10.89 -10.96 -3.38
CA ARG A 24 11.03 -12.21 -4.17
C ARG A 24 11.05 -11.95 -5.68
N CYS A 25 10.39 -10.89 -6.13
CA CYS A 25 10.48 -10.40 -7.52
C CYS A 25 11.73 -9.55 -7.78
N GLN A 26 12.68 -9.51 -6.85
CA GLN A 26 13.92 -8.72 -6.91
C GLN A 26 13.66 -7.20 -7.05
N LEU A 27 12.50 -6.73 -6.58
CA LEU A 27 12.18 -5.32 -6.51
C LEU A 27 12.78 -4.70 -5.24
N ASP A 28 13.35 -3.52 -5.38
CA ASP A 28 13.89 -2.78 -4.24
C ASP A 28 12.73 -2.11 -3.48
N VAL A 29 12.40 -2.67 -2.32
CA VAL A 29 11.33 -2.22 -1.43
C VAL A 29 11.91 -1.75 -0.11
N LYS A 30 11.63 -0.50 0.25
CA LYS A 30 12.02 0.12 1.51
C LYS A 30 10.81 0.34 2.41
N TYR A 31 10.93 -0.05 3.66
CA TYR A 31 10.03 0.42 4.71
C TYR A 31 10.39 1.85 5.09
N VAL A 32 9.40 2.72 5.08
CA VAL A 32 9.55 4.13 5.43
C VAL A 32 8.74 4.43 6.68
N SER A 33 9.40 4.89 7.73
CA SER A 33 8.72 5.29 8.96
C SER A 33 8.03 6.64 8.81
N CYS A 34 6.72 6.67 9.06
CA CYS A 34 5.92 7.87 9.31
C CYS A 34 5.70 8.09 10.82
N GLY A 35 6.49 7.45 11.65
CA GLY A 35 6.52 7.62 13.10
C GLY A 35 7.71 8.48 13.54
N PRO A 36 7.91 8.61 14.86
CA PRO A 36 9.00 9.43 15.42
C PRO A 36 10.37 8.76 15.36
N THR A 37 10.44 7.46 15.08
CA THR A 37 11.65 6.67 15.03
C THR A 37 11.60 5.65 13.90
N LEU A 38 12.73 5.01 13.58
CA LEU A 38 12.76 3.90 12.62
C LEU A 38 11.97 2.67 13.10
N GLU A 39 11.82 2.50 14.41
CA GLU A 39 11.03 1.41 14.97
C GLU A 39 9.55 1.79 15.00
N VAL A 40 8.72 1.03 14.29
CA VAL A 40 7.28 1.24 14.22
C VAL A 40 6.56 -0.02 14.71
N THR A 41 5.69 0.17 15.70
CA THR A 41 4.89 -0.93 16.28
C THR A 41 3.53 -1.01 15.59
N SER A 42 3.18 -2.23 15.17
CA SER A 42 1.92 -2.56 14.49
C SER A 42 0.73 -2.59 15.43
N ALA A 43 -0.47 -2.80 14.88
CA ALA A 43 -1.73 -2.92 15.62
C ALA A 43 -1.74 -4.12 16.60
N HIS A 44 -0.96 -5.18 16.32
CA HIS A 44 -0.90 -6.39 17.16
C HIS A 44 0.48 -6.58 17.83
N ASN A 45 1.16 -5.45 18.13
CA ASN A 45 2.39 -5.40 18.92
C ASN A 45 3.63 -6.07 18.25
N THR A 46 3.66 -6.14 16.92
CA THR A 46 4.88 -6.49 16.18
C THR A 46 5.64 -5.21 15.84
N THR A 47 6.91 -5.12 16.25
CA THR A 47 7.74 -3.97 15.91
C THR A 47 8.59 -4.27 14.68
N VAL A 48 8.54 -3.37 13.70
CA VAL A 48 9.35 -3.42 12.47
C VAL A 48 10.32 -2.25 12.49
N THR A 49 11.60 -2.52 12.23
CA THR A 49 12.58 -1.48 11.99
C THR A 49 12.54 -1.09 10.51
N CYS A 50 12.19 0.15 10.23
CA CYS A 50 12.16 0.72 8.87
C CYS A 50 13.57 0.95 8.34
N ASP A 51 13.69 0.99 7.02
CA ASP A 51 14.94 1.29 6.32
C ASP A 51 15.29 2.79 6.36
N LEU A 52 14.25 3.65 6.35
CA LEU A 52 14.37 5.11 6.23
C LEU A 52 13.31 5.81 7.09
N MET A 53 13.63 7.01 7.55
CA MET A 53 12.64 7.98 8.00
C MET A 53 12.00 8.66 6.79
N PHE A 54 10.78 9.16 6.93
CA PHE A 54 10.06 9.84 5.85
C PHE A 54 10.87 10.97 5.21
N ASP A 55 11.53 11.79 6.03
CA ASP A 55 12.31 12.96 5.59
C ASP A 55 13.62 12.60 4.87
N GLU A 56 14.04 11.34 4.93
CA GLU A 56 15.25 10.83 4.26
C GLU A 56 14.97 10.33 2.83
N VAL A 57 13.70 10.24 2.43
CA VAL A 57 13.31 9.64 1.14
C VAL A 57 13.42 10.66 0.00
N ASP A 58 14.17 10.31 -1.04
CA ASP A 58 14.07 11.00 -2.34
C ASP A 58 12.88 10.46 -3.15
N PHE A 59 11.76 11.14 -3.05
CA PHE A 59 10.53 10.76 -3.73
C PHE A 59 10.58 10.90 -5.26
N ALA A 60 11.59 11.57 -5.82
CA ALA A 60 11.76 11.64 -7.27
C ALA A 60 12.10 10.26 -7.85
N GLU A 61 12.82 9.44 -7.09
CA GLU A 61 13.21 8.07 -7.48
C GLU A 61 12.15 7.00 -7.16
N SER A 62 11.02 7.39 -6.56
CA SER A 62 9.96 6.43 -6.22
C SER A 62 9.18 5.98 -7.46
N GLU A 63 9.11 4.69 -7.68
CA GLU A 63 8.31 4.07 -8.74
C GLU A 63 6.91 3.66 -8.27
N GLY A 64 6.75 3.46 -6.95
CA GLY A 64 5.48 3.10 -6.34
C GLY A 64 5.46 3.40 -4.85
N LEU A 65 4.28 3.86 -4.38
CA LEU A 65 3.98 4.14 -2.99
C LEU A 65 2.93 3.15 -2.49
N ILE A 66 3.16 2.54 -1.32
CA ILE A 66 2.33 1.46 -0.78
C ILE A 66 1.93 1.81 0.65
N LEU A 67 0.63 1.81 0.92
CA LEU A 67 0.06 2.12 2.22
C LEU A 67 -0.67 0.89 2.79
N PRO A 68 -0.15 0.25 3.84
CA PRO A 68 -0.89 -0.75 4.61
C PRO A 68 -1.99 -0.07 5.42
N GLY A 69 -3.00 -0.83 5.78
CA GLY A 69 -4.04 -0.38 6.70
C GLY A 69 -3.65 -0.57 8.16
N GLY A 70 -4.59 -1.06 8.94
CA GLY A 70 -4.51 -1.12 10.39
C GLY A 70 -5.04 0.15 11.06
N TRP A 71 -5.45 0.01 12.32
CA TRP A 71 -5.93 1.13 13.11
C TRP A 71 -5.14 1.24 14.41
N PRO A 72 -4.57 2.40 14.76
CA PRO A 72 -4.76 3.71 14.12
C PRO A 72 -3.78 3.99 12.94
N GLY A 73 -3.03 3.01 12.41
CA GLY A 73 -2.00 3.20 11.38
C GLY A 73 -2.48 4.00 10.17
N ALA A 74 -3.61 3.60 9.57
CA ALA A 74 -4.16 4.31 8.41
C ALA A 74 -4.59 5.75 8.73
N LYS A 75 -5.10 6.00 9.95
CA LYS A 75 -5.39 7.36 10.42
C LYS A 75 -4.11 8.19 10.55
N ASN A 76 -3.06 7.61 11.13
CA ASN A 76 -1.78 8.30 11.29
C ASN A 76 -1.14 8.62 9.93
N LEU A 77 -1.30 7.75 8.91
CA LEU A 77 -0.90 8.05 7.54
C LEU A 77 -1.71 9.19 6.92
N LEU A 78 -3.03 9.23 7.17
CA LEU A 78 -3.89 10.31 6.68
C LEU A 78 -3.52 11.66 7.27
N GLU A 79 -3.18 11.69 8.56
CA GLU A 79 -2.81 12.90 9.31
C GLU A 79 -1.36 13.36 9.05
N HIS A 80 -0.55 12.57 8.35
CA HIS A 80 0.84 12.90 8.04
C HIS A 80 0.91 13.89 6.86
N GLU A 81 1.08 15.19 7.14
CA GLU A 81 1.04 16.26 6.14
C GLU A 81 2.00 16.04 4.97
N GLY A 82 3.25 15.70 5.23
CA GLY A 82 4.26 15.46 4.18
C GLY A 82 3.87 14.31 3.24
N LEU A 83 3.27 13.22 3.76
CA LEU A 83 2.84 12.08 2.96
C LEU A 83 1.70 12.46 2.01
N ARG A 84 0.77 13.31 2.45
CA ARG A 84 -0.32 13.82 1.60
C ARG A 84 0.22 14.44 0.32
N ASP A 85 1.14 15.38 0.45
CA ASP A 85 1.67 16.12 -0.71
C ASP A 85 2.43 15.21 -1.68
N VAL A 86 3.17 14.25 -1.13
CA VAL A 86 3.88 13.23 -1.90
C VAL A 86 2.91 12.35 -2.67
N LEU A 87 1.86 11.82 -2.01
CA LEU A 87 0.83 10.96 -2.63
C LEU A 87 0.11 11.66 -3.77
N VAL A 88 -0.33 12.90 -3.54
CA VAL A 88 -1.07 13.69 -4.53
C VAL A 88 -0.22 13.92 -5.77
N ARG A 89 1.03 14.37 -5.59
CA ARG A 89 1.95 14.59 -6.71
C ARG A 89 2.23 13.29 -7.46
N HIS A 90 2.66 12.25 -6.75
CA HIS A 90 3.06 10.95 -7.30
C HIS A 90 1.92 10.30 -8.10
N CYS A 91 0.71 10.28 -7.53
CA CYS A 91 -0.46 9.68 -8.20
C CYS A 91 -0.87 10.47 -9.43
N ARG A 92 -0.86 11.82 -9.39
CA ARG A 92 -1.20 12.67 -10.54
C ARG A 92 -0.19 12.62 -11.66
N GLU A 93 1.07 12.33 -11.36
CA GLU A 93 2.12 12.04 -12.35
C GLU A 93 1.97 10.66 -13.01
N GLY A 94 0.94 9.90 -12.67
CA GLY A 94 0.67 8.57 -13.23
C GLY A 94 1.53 7.46 -12.64
N ARG A 95 2.26 7.72 -11.55
CA ARG A 95 3.09 6.74 -10.86
C ARG A 95 2.25 5.86 -9.94
N LEU A 96 2.69 4.63 -9.71
CA LEU A 96 1.93 3.59 -9.01
C LEU A 96 1.66 3.98 -7.54
N THR A 97 0.39 3.99 -7.15
CA THR A 97 -0.06 4.32 -5.80
C THR A 97 -0.99 3.23 -5.29
N CYS A 98 -0.62 2.58 -4.19
CA CYS A 98 -1.29 1.39 -3.69
C CYS A 98 -1.72 1.56 -2.24
N ALA A 99 -2.93 1.11 -1.91
CA ALA A 99 -3.44 1.16 -0.54
C ALA A 99 -4.35 -0.04 -0.25
N ILE A 100 -4.29 -0.58 0.96
CA ILE A 100 -5.10 -1.75 1.35
C ILE A 100 -5.87 -1.50 2.64
N CYS A 101 -7.02 -2.19 2.80
CA CYS A 101 -7.82 -2.22 4.02
C CYS A 101 -8.44 -0.85 4.36
N ALA A 102 -8.03 -0.22 5.45
CA ALA A 102 -8.44 1.13 5.82
C ALA A 102 -7.70 2.21 5.02
N ALA A 103 -6.48 1.93 4.52
CA ALA A 103 -5.63 2.93 3.88
C ALA A 103 -6.18 3.53 2.57
N PRO A 104 -7.05 2.89 1.76
CA PRO A 104 -7.70 3.56 0.64
C PRO A 104 -8.43 4.86 1.01
N MET A 105 -8.85 5.03 2.30
CA MET A 105 -9.37 6.31 2.77
C MET A 105 -8.36 7.46 2.60
N VAL A 106 -7.06 7.19 2.75
CA VAL A 106 -6.02 8.21 2.55
C VAL A 106 -6.03 8.72 1.12
N LEU A 107 -6.26 7.82 0.15
CA LEU A 107 -6.37 8.20 -1.26
C LEU A 107 -7.68 8.94 -1.54
N GLY A 108 -8.79 8.47 -0.98
CA GLY A 108 -10.12 9.07 -1.18
C GLY A 108 -10.22 10.47 -0.61
N GLU A 109 -9.78 10.69 0.65
CA GLU A 109 -9.79 11.99 1.31
C GLU A 109 -8.87 13.03 0.59
N ASN A 110 -7.91 12.56 -0.21
CA ASN A 110 -7.06 13.39 -1.04
C ASN A 110 -7.54 13.53 -2.51
N GLY A 111 -8.76 13.06 -2.83
CA GLY A 111 -9.37 13.18 -4.16
C GLY A 111 -8.66 12.36 -5.25
N LEU A 112 -7.94 11.31 -4.87
CA LEU A 112 -7.18 10.46 -5.80
C LEU A 112 -8.00 9.28 -6.36
N LEU A 113 -9.22 9.08 -5.84
CA LEU A 113 -10.12 8.00 -6.24
C LEU A 113 -11.32 8.49 -7.06
N GLU A 114 -11.45 9.78 -7.33
CA GLU A 114 -12.56 10.33 -8.09
C GLU A 114 -12.65 9.72 -9.50
N GLY A 115 -13.80 9.12 -9.83
CA GLY A 115 -14.04 8.43 -11.10
C GLY A 115 -13.29 7.13 -11.28
N ARG A 116 -12.62 6.60 -10.25
CA ARG A 116 -11.89 5.33 -10.28
C ARG A 116 -12.65 4.22 -9.59
N ARG A 117 -12.46 3.00 -10.05
CA ARG A 117 -12.88 1.80 -9.32
C ARG A 117 -11.93 1.55 -8.16
N ALA A 118 -12.49 1.28 -6.98
CA ALA A 118 -11.70 1.02 -5.78
C ALA A 118 -12.39 0.05 -4.84
N THR A 119 -11.62 -0.51 -3.92
CA THR A 119 -12.10 -1.30 -2.78
C THR A 119 -11.42 -0.85 -1.51
N CYS A 120 -12.05 -1.13 -0.37
CA CYS A 120 -11.48 -0.91 0.95
C CYS A 120 -12.03 -1.94 1.95
N TYR A 121 -11.58 -1.85 3.19
CA TYR A 121 -12.16 -2.60 4.28
C TYR A 121 -13.62 -2.15 4.54
N PRO A 122 -14.55 -3.08 4.80
CA PRO A 122 -15.94 -2.74 5.09
C PRO A 122 -16.07 -1.72 6.23
N GLY A 123 -16.82 -0.65 5.97
CA GLY A 123 -17.01 0.46 6.91
C GLY A 123 -16.12 1.69 6.63
N PHE A 124 -15.26 1.64 5.60
CA PHE A 124 -14.44 2.78 5.16
C PHE A 124 -14.89 3.36 3.81
N GLU A 125 -15.98 2.85 3.26
CA GLU A 125 -16.49 3.24 1.93
C GLU A 125 -16.81 4.71 1.83
N GLU A 126 -17.30 5.33 2.90
CA GLU A 126 -17.67 6.76 2.94
C GLU A 126 -16.47 7.70 2.70
N HIS A 127 -15.25 7.23 2.96
CA HIS A 127 -14.03 7.99 2.73
C HIS A 127 -13.51 7.92 1.29
N LEU A 128 -14.05 7.02 0.44
CA LEU A 128 -13.62 6.86 -0.94
C LEU A 128 -14.39 7.80 -1.87
N HIS A 129 -14.24 9.10 -1.65
CA HIS A 129 -15.00 10.13 -2.35
C HIS A 129 -14.91 10.00 -3.88
N GLY A 130 -16.07 9.91 -4.53
CA GLY A 130 -16.19 9.82 -6.00
C GLY A 130 -15.74 8.50 -6.61
N ALA A 131 -15.36 7.50 -5.82
CA ALA A 131 -14.99 6.19 -6.33
C ALA A 131 -16.20 5.33 -6.71
N GLU A 132 -16.05 4.50 -7.74
CA GLU A 132 -16.91 3.36 -8.01
C GLU A 132 -16.46 2.19 -7.11
N LEU A 133 -17.27 1.87 -6.09
CA LEU A 133 -16.93 0.83 -5.13
C LEU A 133 -17.11 -0.58 -5.74
N VAL A 134 -16.04 -1.38 -5.72
CA VAL A 134 -16.04 -2.74 -6.25
C VAL A 134 -15.69 -3.72 -5.14
N PRO A 135 -16.58 -4.66 -4.75
CA PRO A 135 -16.36 -5.58 -3.63
C PRO A 135 -15.47 -6.77 -4.03
N LYS A 136 -14.27 -6.48 -4.56
CA LYS A 136 -13.23 -7.48 -4.89
C LYS A 136 -12.09 -7.42 -3.90
N LEU A 137 -11.35 -8.51 -3.78
CA LEU A 137 -10.16 -8.57 -2.92
C LEU A 137 -9.11 -7.54 -3.34
N VAL A 138 -8.91 -7.37 -4.64
CA VAL A 138 -8.00 -6.37 -5.22
C VAL A 138 -8.68 -5.71 -6.41
N VAL A 139 -8.53 -4.41 -6.53
CA VAL A 139 -9.01 -3.60 -7.65
C VAL A 139 -7.84 -2.80 -8.21
N GLU A 140 -7.62 -2.93 -9.52
CA GLU A 140 -6.64 -2.15 -10.27
C GLU A 140 -7.39 -1.16 -11.18
N ASP A 141 -7.03 0.11 -11.13
CA ASP A 141 -7.55 1.13 -12.02
C ASP A 141 -6.46 2.16 -12.37
N GLY A 142 -5.98 2.10 -13.61
CA GLY A 142 -4.87 2.93 -14.06
C GLY A 142 -3.61 2.69 -13.23
N ASN A 143 -3.14 3.72 -12.56
CA ASN A 143 -1.97 3.68 -11.67
C ASN A 143 -2.33 3.51 -10.19
N VAL A 144 -3.57 3.16 -9.88
CA VAL A 144 -4.01 2.91 -8.50
C VAL A 144 -4.35 1.44 -8.31
N ILE A 145 -3.87 0.85 -7.23
CA ILE A 145 -4.23 -0.50 -6.79
C ILE A 145 -4.77 -0.42 -5.37
N THR A 146 -5.98 -0.91 -5.15
CA THR A 146 -6.58 -1.00 -3.82
C THR A 146 -6.84 -2.44 -3.42
N GLY A 147 -6.64 -2.75 -2.14
CA GLY A 147 -6.90 -4.06 -1.53
C GLY A 147 -7.96 -3.98 -0.44
N ARG A 148 -8.72 -5.08 -0.23
CA ARG A 148 -9.90 -5.07 0.64
C ARG A 148 -9.57 -5.20 2.13
N GLY A 149 -8.50 -5.91 2.47
CA GLY A 149 -8.14 -6.15 3.88
C GLY A 149 -7.09 -7.23 4.05
N PRO A 150 -6.80 -7.67 5.29
CA PRO A 150 -5.67 -8.58 5.59
C PRO A 150 -5.71 -9.87 4.76
N GLY A 151 -6.89 -10.45 4.54
CA GLY A 151 -7.05 -11.64 3.69
C GLY A 151 -6.70 -11.43 2.22
N ALA A 152 -6.59 -10.19 1.76
CA ALA A 152 -6.19 -9.84 0.41
C ALA A 152 -4.70 -9.49 0.27
N ALA A 153 -3.93 -9.45 1.36
CA ALA A 153 -2.56 -8.94 1.37
C ALA A 153 -1.63 -9.63 0.36
N MET A 154 -1.72 -10.96 0.24
CA MET A 154 -0.95 -11.72 -0.74
C MET A 154 -1.35 -11.32 -2.18
N SER A 155 -2.65 -11.34 -2.49
CA SER A 155 -3.17 -10.98 -3.82
C SER A 155 -2.83 -9.53 -4.18
N PHE A 156 -2.86 -8.62 -3.21
CA PHE A 156 -2.45 -7.23 -3.36
C PHE A 156 -0.96 -7.12 -3.71
N GLY A 157 -0.09 -7.83 -2.98
CA GLY A 157 1.34 -7.89 -3.27
C GLY A 157 1.62 -8.44 -4.67
N TYR A 158 0.91 -9.48 -5.11
CA TYR A 158 1.05 -10.03 -6.47
C TYR A 158 0.57 -9.05 -7.55
N ALA A 159 -0.52 -8.32 -7.33
CA ALA A 159 -0.99 -7.30 -8.27
C ALA A 159 0.04 -6.18 -8.44
N ILE A 160 0.65 -5.72 -7.35
CA ILE A 160 1.74 -4.75 -7.39
C ILE A 160 2.95 -5.31 -8.14
N ALA A 161 3.38 -6.53 -7.79
CA ALA A 161 4.52 -7.19 -8.43
C ALA A 161 4.32 -7.34 -9.95
N ALA A 162 3.10 -7.65 -10.40
CA ALA A 162 2.78 -7.84 -11.81
C ALA A 162 2.95 -6.55 -12.64
N ARG A 163 2.87 -5.37 -12.03
CA ARG A 163 3.11 -4.08 -12.71
C ARG A 163 4.57 -3.91 -13.15
N PHE A 164 5.49 -4.60 -12.49
CA PHE A 164 6.93 -4.54 -12.76
C PHE A 164 7.47 -5.80 -13.43
N ALA A 165 7.09 -6.97 -12.94
CA ALA A 165 7.62 -8.26 -13.39
C ALA A 165 6.72 -8.98 -14.42
N GLY A 166 5.47 -8.53 -14.59
CA GLY A 166 4.46 -9.18 -15.44
C GLY A 166 3.84 -10.41 -14.79
N TRP A 167 2.61 -10.73 -15.22
CA TRP A 167 1.84 -11.85 -14.66
C TRP A 167 2.45 -13.23 -14.90
N ASP A 168 3.22 -13.41 -15.99
CA ASP A 168 3.86 -14.70 -16.25
C ASP A 168 4.93 -15.06 -15.21
N PHE A 169 5.67 -14.07 -14.75
CA PHE A 169 6.64 -14.24 -13.66
C PHE A 169 5.91 -14.45 -12.33
N VAL A 170 4.89 -13.63 -12.07
CA VAL A 170 4.13 -13.69 -10.81
C VAL A 170 3.43 -15.04 -10.65
N ARG A 171 2.86 -15.63 -11.70
CA ARG A 171 2.26 -16.97 -11.63
C ARG A 171 3.26 -18.04 -11.20
N LYS A 172 4.48 -18.02 -11.74
CA LYS A 172 5.55 -18.94 -11.31
C LYS A 172 5.95 -18.72 -9.84
N LEU A 173 5.98 -17.46 -9.40
CA LEU A 173 6.22 -17.14 -8.00
C LEU A 173 5.10 -17.68 -7.11
N GLN A 174 3.84 -17.51 -7.50
CA GLN A 174 2.68 -18.05 -6.78
C GLN A 174 2.77 -19.57 -6.62
N GLU A 175 3.12 -20.30 -7.69
CA GLU A 175 3.35 -21.76 -7.64
C GLU A 175 4.46 -22.11 -6.63
N GLY A 176 5.59 -21.39 -6.67
CA GLY A 176 6.72 -21.61 -5.76
C GLY A 176 6.40 -21.24 -4.30
N MET A 177 5.47 -20.34 -4.06
CA MET A 177 4.98 -19.96 -2.73
C MET A 177 3.79 -20.82 -2.28
N ILE A 178 3.36 -21.81 -3.07
CA ILE A 178 2.19 -22.67 -2.80
C ILE A 178 0.93 -21.81 -2.54
N PHE A 179 0.83 -20.69 -3.27
CA PHE A 179 -0.33 -19.81 -3.18
C PHE A 179 -1.45 -20.34 -4.07
N ASN A 180 -2.56 -20.71 -3.44
CA ASN A 180 -3.76 -21.23 -4.10
C ASN A 180 -4.93 -20.31 -3.71
N PRO A 181 -5.33 -19.33 -4.54
CA PRO A 181 -6.36 -18.34 -4.22
C PRO A 181 -7.77 -18.93 -4.17
#